data_c4c3a08019ab70ea7ef0a9168d64c418
#
_entry.id   c4c3a08019ab70ea7ef0a9168d64c418
#
_cell.length_a   1.000
_cell.length_b   1.000
_cell.length_c   1.000
_cell.angle_alpha   90.00
_cell.angle_beta   90.00
_cell.angle_gamma   90.00
#
_symmetry.space_group_name_H-M   'P 1'
#
loop_
_entity.id
_entity.type
_entity.pdbx_description
1 polymer ?
#
loop_
_entity_poly.entity_id
_entity_poly.type
_entity_poly.pdbx_seq_one_letter_code
_entity_poly.pdbx_strand_id
1 'polypeptide(L)'
;MLYPVPHNRTRGVFVEDHVHLLRDLDHDVKVVNPLPRMPRYAEARRSTMMGVAKAPKRWLHNDVQTFVPRFFALPDHPYPRLTVASVRRRTSWVEKQLGDWRPDIIVCHTLWPVAHLANELARRWSVPWVGVVHGHDFDVGLDLKGVGEKVRSMAAACNA
;
A
#
# COMPACT_ATOMS: atom_id res chain seq x y z
N MET A 1 2.33 -0.96 1.62
CA MET A 1 2.52 -1.84 2.80
C MET A 1 3.54 -1.29 3.80
N LEU A 2 3.93 -0.05 3.64
CA LEU A 2 5.04 0.57 4.39
C LEU A 2 4.54 1.73 5.25
N TYR A 3 3.58 1.48 6.14
CA TYR A 3 3.11 2.46 7.11
C TYR A 3 2.96 1.78 8.48
N PRO A 4 3.19 2.49 9.58
CA PRO A 4 3.05 1.93 10.93
C PRO A 4 1.72 1.21 11.15
N VAL A 5 1.72 0.22 12.04
CA VAL A 5 0.51 -0.44 12.53
C VAL A 5 0.54 -0.45 14.06
N PRO A 6 -0.60 -0.52 14.76
CA PRO A 6 -0.66 -0.33 16.22
C PRO A 6 0.34 -1.15 17.04
N HIS A 7 0.66 -2.36 16.57
CA HIS A 7 1.58 -3.28 17.25
C HIS A 7 2.99 -3.31 16.63
N ASN A 8 3.29 -2.43 15.67
CA ASN A 8 4.61 -2.27 15.08
C ASN A 8 4.77 -0.85 14.55
N ARG A 9 5.14 0.07 15.43
CA ARG A 9 5.29 1.49 15.13
C ARG A 9 6.57 1.82 14.36
N THR A 10 7.57 0.93 14.38
CA THR A 10 8.81 1.13 13.63
C THR A 10 8.71 0.75 12.15
N ARG A 11 7.59 0.12 11.77
CA ARG A 11 7.34 -0.26 10.39
C ARG A 11 7.05 0.97 9.54
N GLY A 12 7.89 1.20 8.52
CA GLY A 12 7.66 2.25 7.54
C GLY A 12 7.67 3.68 8.09
N VAL A 13 8.49 3.95 9.09
CA VAL A 13 8.67 5.28 9.69
C VAL A 13 8.96 6.34 8.62
N PHE A 14 9.78 6.03 7.63
CA PHE A 14 10.09 6.94 6.53
C PHE A 14 8.86 7.37 5.70
N VAL A 15 7.80 6.53 5.62
CA VAL A 15 6.53 6.91 5.00
C VAL A 15 5.72 7.79 5.95
N GLU A 16 5.80 7.52 7.24
CA GLU A 16 5.18 8.34 8.27
C GLU A 16 5.80 9.75 8.27
N ASP A 17 7.13 9.86 8.21
CA ASP A 17 7.83 11.14 8.12
C ASP A 17 7.39 11.93 6.89
N HIS A 18 7.23 11.25 5.74
CA HIS A 18 6.73 11.89 4.51
C HIS A 18 5.27 12.39 4.69
N VAL A 19 4.42 11.61 5.35
CA VAL A 19 3.03 12.02 5.66
C VAL A 19 3.02 13.23 6.58
N HIS A 20 3.88 13.28 7.60
CA HIS A 20 4.01 14.43 8.48
C HIS A 20 4.46 15.67 7.74
N LEU A 21 5.50 15.56 6.90
CA LEU A 21 5.97 16.67 6.07
C LEU A 21 4.86 17.26 5.19
N LEU A 22 4.05 16.40 4.54
CA LEU A 22 2.94 16.88 3.73
C LEU A 22 1.88 17.62 4.56
N ARG A 23 1.60 17.14 5.77
CA ARG A 23 0.67 17.82 6.69
C ARG A 23 1.21 19.14 7.21
N ASP A 24 2.50 19.21 7.49
CA ASP A 24 3.17 20.47 7.90
C ASP A 24 3.15 21.52 6.78
N LEU A 25 2.95 21.07 5.55
CA LEU A 25 2.70 21.92 4.37
C LEU A 25 1.19 22.15 4.10
N ASP A 26 0.34 21.96 5.10
CA ASP A 26 -1.12 22.17 5.05
C ASP A 26 -1.89 21.27 4.06
N HIS A 27 -1.34 20.13 3.66
CA HIS A 27 -2.08 19.16 2.86
C HIS A 27 -3.01 18.27 3.70
N ASP A 28 -4.24 18.04 3.22
CA ASP A 28 -5.16 17.04 3.79
C ASP A 28 -4.75 15.64 3.33
N VAL A 29 -4.10 14.89 4.21
CA VAL A 29 -3.53 13.57 3.90
C VAL A 29 -4.34 12.46 4.55
N LYS A 30 -4.72 11.46 3.73
CA LYS A 30 -5.28 10.18 4.21
C LYS A 30 -4.41 9.03 3.76
N VAL A 31 -4.20 8.08 4.64
CA VAL A 31 -3.34 6.92 4.37
C VAL A 31 -4.18 5.70 4.05
N VAL A 32 -3.89 5.07 2.92
CA VAL A 32 -4.38 3.73 2.57
C VAL A 32 -3.19 2.77 2.65
N ASN A 33 -3.19 1.88 3.65
CA ASN A 33 -2.12 0.91 3.91
C ASN A 33 -2.60 -0.53 3.62
N PRO A 34 -2.59 -0.99 2.36
CA PRO A 34 -3.01 -2.35 2.03
C PRO A 34 -2.11 -3.39 2.71
N LEU A 35 -2.71 -4.33 3.43
CA LEU A 35 -1.97 -5.39 4.11
C LEU A 35 -2.45 -6.77 3.66
N PRO A 36 -1.55 -7.77 3.55
CA PRO A 36 -1.96 -9.12 3.23
C PRO A 36 -2.85 -9.71 4.34
N ARG A 37 -3.77 -10.59 3.96
CA ARG A 37 -4.45 -11.46 4.92
C ARG A 37 -3.44 -12.48 5.43
N MET A 38 -3.19 -12.46 6.72
CA MET A 38 -2.20 -13.30 7.35
C MET A 38 -2.79 -13.96 8.60
N PRO A 39 -2.63 -15.27 8.79
CA PRO A 39 -2.94 -15.92 10.05
C PRO A 39 -1.95 -15.48 11.15
N ARG A 40 -2.42 -15.39 12.39
CA ARG A 40 -1.58 -14.95 13.53
C ARG A 40 -0.32 -15.78 13.72
N TYR A 41 -0.38 -17.10 13.49
CA TYR A 41 0.78 -17.98 13.64
C TYR A 41 1.87 -17.73 12.57
N ALA A 42 1.49 -17.24 11.39
CA ALA A 42 2.45 -16.91 10.33
C ALA A 42 3.19 -15.59 10.60
N GLU A 43 2.59 -14.70 11.38
CA GLU A 43 3.18 -13.43 11.80
C GLU A 43 4.42 -13.64 12.67
N ALA A 44 4.38 -14.62 13.59
CA ALA A 44 5.48 -14.93 14.49
C ALA A 44 6.76 -15.40 13.78
N ARG A 45 6.65 -15.89 12.55
CA ARG A 45 7.78 -16.38 11.76
C ARG A 45 8.49 -15.29 10.94
N ARG A 46 7.97 -14.05 10.90
CA ARG A 46 8.52 -12.96 10.09
C ARG A 46 8.43 -11.65 10.87
N SER A 47 9.54 -11.20 11.43
CA SER A 47 9.63 -9.96 12.23
C SER A 47 9.07 -8.73 11.49
N THR A 48 9.31 -8.66 10.17
CA THR A 48 8.78 -7.58 9.30
C THR A 48 7.25 -7.57 9.18
N MET A 49 6.57 -8.66 9.57
CA MET A 49 5.11 -8.80 9.51
C MET A 49 4.44 -8.69 10.89
N MET A 50 5.21 -8.43 11.95
CA MET A 50 4.64 -8.23 13.28
C MET A 50 3.57 -7.14 13.27
N GLY A 51 2.44 -7.39 13.94
CA GLY A 51 1.31 -6.46 14.03
C GLY A 51 0.36 -6.46 12.84
N VAL A 52 0.76 -7.07 11.70
CA VAL A 52 -0.05 -7.06 10.47
C VAL A 52 -1.38 -7.80 10.66
N ALA A 53 -1.38 -9.00 11.25
CA ALA A 53 -2.60 -9.81 11.41
C ALA A 53 -3.65 -9.13 12.31
N LYS A 54 -3.19 -8.35 13.29
CA LYS A 54 -4.02 -7.68 14.29
C LYS A 54 -4.41 -6.24 13.90
N ALA A 55 -3.82 -5.68 12.85
CA ALA A 55 -4.09 -4.30 12.46
C ALA A 55 -5.60 -4.10 12.17
N PRO A 56 -6.24 -3.09 12.73
CA PRO A 56 -7.65 -2.80 12.49
C PRO A 56 -7.89 -2.34 11.05
N LYS A 57 -9.14 -2.39 10.60
CA LYS A 57 -9.51 -1.91 9.26
C LYS A 57 -9.35 -0.40 9.10
N ARG A 58 -9.50 0.33 10.21
CA ARG A 58 -9.34 1.79 10.30
C ARG A 58 -8.69 2.11 11.64
N TRP A 59 -7.86 3.10 11.68
CA TRP A 59 -7.34 3.67 12.92
C TRP A 59 -6.83 5.08 12.69
N LEU A 60 -6.74 5.84 13.76
CA LEU A 60 -6.14 7.17 13.78
C LEU A 60 -4.70 7.03 14.27
N HIS A 61 -3.74 7.51 13.49
CA HIS A 61 -2.32 7.48 13.84
C HIS A 61 -1.74 8.88 13.68
N ASN A 62 -1.33 9.48 14.79
CA ASN A 62 -0.85 10.86 14.82
C ASN A 62 -1.78 11.81 14.04
N ASP A 63 -3.07 11.73 14.34
CA ASP A 63 -4.16 12.49 13.68
C ASP A 63 -4.33 12.23 12.17
N VAL A 64 -3.70 11.18 11.64
CA VAL A 64 -3.87 10.74 10.26
C VAL A 64 -4.84 9.57 10.18
N GLN A 65 -5.91 9.74 9.40
CA GLN A 65 -6.84 8.65 9.12
C GLN A 65 -6.17 7.59 8.27
N THR A 66 -6.07 6.37 8.81
CA THR A 66 -5.45 5.24 8.13
C THR A 66 -6.47 4.14 7.84
N PHE A 67 -6.55 3.74 6.58
CA PHE A 67 -7.43 2.69 6.09
C PHE A 67 -6.62 1.47 5.68
N VAL A 68 -7.03 0.29 6.12
CA VAL A 68 -6.26 -0.96 5.95
C VAL A 68 -7.08 -1.99 5.16
N PRO A 69 -7.12 -1.89 3.82
CA PRO A 69 -7.74 -2.91 2.99
C PRO A 69 -6.91 -4.20 3.04
N ARG A 70 -7.59 -5.35 3.20
CA ARG A 70 -6.95 -6.66 3.27
C ARG A 70 -7.00 -7.36 1.92
N PHE A 71 -5.87 -7.80 1.41
CA PHE A 71 -5.77 -8.53 0.15
C PHE A 71 -5.14 -9.93 0.34
N PHE A 72 -5.27 -10.77 -0.66
CA PHE A 72 -4.66 -12.10 -0.68
C PHE A 72 -3.26 -12.01 -1.28
N ALA A 73 -2.28 -12.51 -0.54
CA ALA A 73 -0.93 -12.78 -1.04
C ALA A 73 -0.36 -13.97 -0.26
N LEU A 74 0.38 -14.80 -0.95
CA LEU A 74 1.20 -15.86 -0.34
C LEU A 74 2.66 -15.44 -0.30
N PRO A 75 3.46 -16.00 0.62
CA PRO A 75 4.90 -15.86 0.62
C PRO A 75 5.48 -16.20 -0.75
N ASP A 76 6.58 -15.54 -1.11
CA ASP A 76 7.32 -15.74 -2.36
C ASP A 76 6.49 -15.56 -3.65
N HIS A 77 5.28 -15.03 -3.50
CA HIS A 77 4.37 -14.60 -4.57
C HIS A 77 4.12 -15.64 -5.67
N PRO A 78 3.81 -16.93 -5.36
CA PRO A 78 3.64 -17.98 -6.37
C PRO A 78 2.48 -17.69 -7.34
N TYR A 79 1.54 -16.83 -6.97
CA TYR A 79 0.36 -16.46 -7.76
C TYR A 79 0.23 -14.93 -7.93
N PRO A 80 1.13 -14.27 -8.67
CA PRO A 80 1.13 -12.81 -8.78
C PRO A 80 -0.16 -12.26 -9.41
N ARG A 81 -0.77 -12.96 -10.36
CA ARG A 81 -2.05 -12.56 -10.97
C ARG A 81 -3.19 -12.54 -9.95
N LEU A 82 -3.26 -13.52 -9.03
CA LEU A 82 -4.27 -13.55 -7.97
C LEU A 82 -4.03 -12.45 -6.95
N THR A 83 -2.78 -12.17 -6.60
CA THR A 83 -2.42 -11.06 -5.73
C THR A 83 -2.89 -9.73 -6.32
N VAL A 84 -2.59 -9.45 -7.59
CA VAL A 84 -3.04 -8.24 -8.29
C VAL A 84 -4.57 -8.14 -8.29
N ALA A 85 -5.27 -9.21 -8.69
CA ALA A 85 -6.72 -9.23 -8.72
C ALA A 85 -7.32 -8.97 -7.33
N SER A 86 -6.72 -9.55 -6.28
CA SER A 86 -7.15 -9.36 -4.90
C SER A 86 -6.93 -7.92 -4.41
N VAL A 87 -5.82 -7.30 -4.77
CA VAL A 87 -5.52 -5.89 -4.44
C VAL A 87 -6.50 -4.96 -5.15
N ARG A 88 -6.68 -5.12 -6.46
CA ARG A 88 -7.60 -4.30 -7.26
C ARG A 88 -9.06 -4.39 -6.79
N ARG A 89 -9.50 -5.55 -6.33
CA ARG A 89 -10.84 -5.72 -5.73
C ARG A 89 -11.06 -4.90 -4.45
N ARG A 90 -10.01 -4.31 -3.87
CA ARG A 90 -10.14 -3.43 -2.70
C ARG A 90 -10.51 -1.99 -3.08
N THR A 91 -10.47 -1.62 -4.34
CA THR A 91 -10.80 -0.26 -4.84
C THR A 91 -12.15 0.22 -4.30
N SER A 92 -13.23 -0.52 -4.54
CA SER A 92 -14.58 -0.12 -4.07
C SER A 92 -14.68 -0.06 -2.55
N TRP A 93 -13.92 -0.90 -1.82
CA TRP A 93 -13.86 -0.80 -0.37
C TRP A 93 -13.17 0.50 0.06
N VAL A 94 -12.06 0.90 -0.58
CA VAL A 94 -11.36 2.16 -0.28
C VAL A 94 -12.26 3.34 -0.59
N GLU A 95 -12.91 3.37 -1.75
CA GLU A 95 -13.87 4.42 -2.13
C GLU A 95 -14.97 4.58 -1.06
N LYS A 96 -15.56 3.46 -0.62
CA LYS A 96 -16.57 3.48 0.45
C LYS A 96 -16.03 4.02 1.78
N GLN A 97 -14.74 3.79 2.09
CA GLN A 97 -14.15 4.28 3.34
C GLN A 97 -13.88 5.79 3.28
N LEU A 98 -13.50 6.30 2.13
CA LEU A 98 -13.18 7.71 1.91
C LEU A 98 -14.45 8.58 1.72
N GLY A 99 -15.59 7.96 1.39
CA GLY A 99 -16.84 8.69 1.10
C GLY A 99 -16.65 9.63 -0.09
N ASP A 100 -17.01 10.89 0.10
CA ASP A 100 -16.91 11.93 -0.95
C ASP A 100 -15.51 12.58 -1.04
N TRP A 101 -14.62 12.25 -0.10
CA TRP A 101 -13.25 12.76 -0.13
C TRP A 101 -12.49 12.21 -1.35
N ARG A 102 -11.82 13.08 -2.10
CA ARG A 102 -10.97 12.72 -3.23
C ARG A 102 -9.64 13.43 -3.12
N PRO A 103 -8.52 12.74 -3.43
CA PRO A 103 -7.22 13.39 -3.50
C PRO A 103 -7.03 14.11 -4.84
N ASP A 104 -6.20 15.13 -4.86
CA ASP A 104 -5.68 15.74 -6.09
C ASP A 104 -4.55 14.89 -6.71
N ILE A 105 -3.86 14.13 -5.86
CA ILE A 105 -2.76 13.24 -6.26
C ILE A 105 -2.68 12.02 -5.35
N ILE A 106 -2.27 10.88 -5.89
CA ILE A 106 -1.97 9.68 -5.11
C ILE A 106 -0.46 9.45 -5.08
N VAL A 107 0.12 9.43 -3.87
CA VAL A 107 1.53 9.04 -3.67
C VAL A 107 1.58 7.58 -3.23
N CYS A 108 2.16 6.73 -4.05
CA CYS A 108 2.22 5.29 -3.82
C CYS A 108 3.64 4.85 -3.44
N HIS A 109 3.85 4.52 -2.17
CA HIS A 109 5.12 3.95 -1.71
C HIS A 109 5.18 2.45 -2.02
N THR A 110 6.19 2.05 -2.80
CA THR A 110 6.42 0.72 -3.36
C THR A 110 5.48 0.34 -4.51
N LEU A 111 6.02 -0.31 -5.52
CA LEU A 111 5.26 -0.67 -6.72
C LEU A 111 4.52 -2.00 -6.55
N TRP A 112 5.14 -3.00 -5.91
CA TRP A 112 4.52 -4.31 -5.74
C TRP A 112 3.96 -4.53 -4.33
N PRO A 113 2.73 -5.02 -4.23
CA PRO A 113 1.67 -5.11 -5.26
C PRO A 113 0.72 -3.90 -5.23
N VAL A 114 0.97 -2.89 -4.38
CA VAL A 114 0.00 -1.84 -4.00
C VAL A 114 -0.22 -0.80 -5.10
N ALA A 115 0.75 -0.60 -5.99
CA ALA A 115 0.58 0.31 -7.12
C ALA A 115 -0.59 -0.09 -8.04
N HIS A 116 -0.96 -1.36 -8.10
CA HIS A 116 -2.15 -1.79 -8.84
C HIS A 116 -3.46 -1.24 -8.23
N LEU A 117 -3.50 -0.99 -6.91
CA LEU A 117 -4.63 -0.31 -6.28
C LEU A 117 -4.58 1.20 -6.55
N ALA A 118 -3.39 1.80 -6.39
CA ALA A 118 -3.19 3.22 -6.66
C ALA A 118 -3.56 3.58 -8.10
N ASN A 119 -3.07 2.84 -9.09
CA ASN A 119 -3.39 3.03 -10.50
C ASN A 119 -4.88 2.86 -10.79
N GLU A 120 -5.56 1.88 -10.18
CA GLU A 120 -7.00 1.69 -10.37
C GLU A 120 -7.82 2.84 -9.76
N LEU A 121 -7.43 3.33 -8.58
CA LEU A 121 -8.05 4.50 -7.95
C LEU A 121 -7.81 5.77 -8.76
N ALA A 122 -6.56 6.00 -9.19
CA ALA A 122 -6.19 7.15 -10.01
C ALA A 122 -7.01 7.22 -11.31
N ARG A 123 -7.14 6.07 -11.98
CA ARG A 123 -7.97 5.97 -13.20
C ARG A 123 -9.45 6.26 -12.95
N ARG A 124 -10.02 5.77 -11.84
CA ARG A 124 -11.43 5.99 -11.50
C ARG A 124 -11.74 7.43 -11.11
N TRP A 125 -10.80 8.06 -10.43
CA TRP A 125 -10.96 9.44 -9.95
C TRP A 125 -10.42 10.48 -10.93
N SER A 126 -9.78 10.04 -12.02
CA SER A 126 -9.11 10.91 -13.01
C SER A 126 -8.07 11.84 -12.36
N VAL A 127 -7.29 11.30 -11.43
CA VAL A 127 -6.23 12.01 -10.73
C VAL A 127 -4.86 11.40 -11.06
N PRO A 128 -3.77 12.18 -11.07
CA PRO A 128 -2.44 11.64 -11.25
C PRO A 128 -2.00 10.77 -10.06
N TRP A 129 -1.05 9.86 -10.31
CA TRP A 129 -0.37 9.16 -9.24
C TRP A 129 1.13 9.07 -9.51
N VAL A 130 1.91 9.13 -8.45
CA VAL A 130 3.37 9.01 -8.47
C VAL A 130 3.81 7.79 -7.67
N GLY A 131 4.84 7.12 -8.15
CA GLY A 131 5.43 5.95 -7.49
C GLY A 131 6.73 6.33 -6.78
N VAL A 132 6.76 6.15 -5.45
CA VAL A 132 8.01 6.22 -4.68
C VAL A 132 8.58 4.81 -4.58
N VAL A 133 9.70 4.60 -5.21
CA VAL A 133 10.36 3.30 -5.31
C VAL A 133 11.34 3.12 -4.17
N HIS A 134 11.34 1.94 -3.58
CA HIS A 134 12.28 1.54 -2.53
C HIS A 134 13.17 0.41 -3.05
N GLY A 135 14.38 0.24 -2.47
CA GLY A 135 15.34 -0.76 -2.91
C GLY A 135 14.75 -2.16 -3.14
N HIS A 136 13.85 -2.59 -2.26
CA HIS A 136 13.18 -3.88 -2.42
C HIS A 136 12.38 -4.04 -3.73
N ASP A 137 11.84 -2.96 -4.30
CA ASP A 137 11.14 -3.02 -5.59
C ASP A 137 12.10 -3.37 -6.75
N PHE A 138 13.35 -2.92 -6.68
CA PHE A 138 14.39 -3.19 -7.68
C PHE A 138 15.22 -4.41 -7.33
N ASP A 139 15.75 -4.49 -6.12
CA ASP A 139 16.73 -5.52 -5.75
C ASP A 139 16.11 -6.94 -5.68
N VAL A 140 14.81 -7.01 -5.42
CA VAL A 140 14.09 -8.28 -5.27
C VAL A 140 12.91 -8.37 -6.23
N GLY A 141 12.14 -7.30 -6.34
CA GLY A 141 10.86 -7.30 -7.08
C GLY A 141 11.03 -7.57 -8.56
N LEU A 142 12.09 -7.07 -9.20
CA LEU A 142 12.34 -7.26 -10.63
C LEU A 142 12.73 -8.70 -10.98
N ASP A 143 13.41 -9.41 -10.08
CA ASP A 143 13.92 -10.76 -10.30
C ASP A 143 12.90 -11.85 -9.96
N LEU A 144 11.86 -11.51 -9.21
CA LEU A 144 10.80 -12.47 -8.88
C LEU A 144 9.97 -12.84 -10.11
N LYS A 145 9.91 -14.13 -10.40
CA LYS A 145 9.16 -14.69 -11.53
C LYS A 145 7.70 -14.22 -11.55
N GLY A 146 7.30 -13.56 -12.64
CA GLY A 146 5.95 -13.05 -12.84
C GLY A 146 5.60 -11.80 -12.02
N VAL A 147 6.49 -11.32 -11.16
CA VAL A 147 6.38 -10.05 -10.42
C VAL A 147 7.09 -8.92 -11.16
N GLY A 148 8.30 -9.16 -11.68
CA GLY A 148 9.11 -8.13 -12.33
C GLY A 148 8.39 -7.46 -13.51
N GLU A 149 7.66 -8.20 -14.34
CA GLU A 149 6.84 -7.64 -15.41
C GLU A 149 5.76 -6.67 -14.85
N LYS A 150 5.16 -7.03 -13.73
CA LYS A 150 4.12 -6.19 -13.08
C LYS A 150 4.70 -4.95 -12.42
N VAL A 151 5.90 -5.05 -11.85
CA VAL A 151 6.65 -3.88 -11.34
C VAL A 151 6.94 -2.92 -12.49
N ARG A 152 7.51 -3.42 -13.60
CA ARG A 152 7.79 -2.59 -14.78
C ARG A 152 6.53 -1.95 -15.37
N SER A 153 5.43 -2.71 -15.44
CA SER A 153 4.16 -2.17 -15.95
C SER A 153 3.59 -1.05 -15.06
N MET A 154 3.78 -1.11 -13.76
CA MET A 154 3.34 -0.04 -12.84
C MET A 154 4.28 1.16 -12.89
N ALA A 155 5.60 0.94 -13.02
CA ALA A 155 6.55 2.02 -13.24
C ALA A 155 6.26 2.81 -14.53
N ALA A 156 5.83 2.12 -15.59
CA ALA A 156 5.44 2.77 -16.85
C ALA A 156 4.06 3.45 -16.79
N ALA A 157 3.22 3.11 -15.81
CA ALA A 157 1.87 3.63 -15.68
C ALA A 157 1.75 4.84 -14.73
N CYS A 158 2.79 5.15 -13.95
CA CYS A 158 2.79 6.34 -13.09
C CYS A 158 3.07 7.63 -13.89
N ASN A 159 2.71 8.77 -13.30
CA ASN A 159 2.82 10.09 -13.94
C ASN A 159 4.17 10.77 -13.69
N ALA A 160 5.08 10.14 -12.96
CA ALA A 160 6.40 10.67 -12.68
C ALA A 160 7.42 9.55 -12.56
#